data_ec9ed8e53e6f0abf5f5bd7952857e291
#
_entry.id   ec9ed8e53e6f0abf5f5bd7952857e291
#
_cell.length_a   1.000
_cell.length_b   1.000
_cell.length_c   1.000
_cell.angle_alpha   90.00
_cell.angle_beta   90.00
_cell.angle_gamma   90.00
#
_symmetry.space_group_name_H-M   'P 1'
#
loop_
_entity.id
_entity.type
_entity.pdbx_description
1 polymer ?
#
loop_
_entity_poly.entity_id
_entity_poly.type
_entity_poly.pdbx_seq_one_letter_code
_entity_poly.pdbx_strand_id
1 'polypeptide(L)'
;MSRQVRTQMPQTQKKDKRSKSKEKKFDKNTCLLVFVLIFSGILIFLLLTASDNKKLNSTLNETFDFAKTRIERYESYNTNDQVKSLVRLMDKTTELSRVIAQEDNLSEEMLDEYANEQRLTGILVLDQNQKVTEQTAKDGDAMLLWQKLIESDYVCDIAKYPQKTYTTRLRNEGKLYDFAAVARQDAAGIVITYM
;
A
#
# COMPACT_ATOMS: atom_id res chain seq x y z
N MET A 1 -69.71 65.31 -12.20
CA MET A 1 -71.06 64.67 -12.33
C MET A 1 -70.95 63.27 -11.75
N SER A 2 -71.54 63.17 -10.54
CA SER A 2 -72.71 62.35 -10.17
C SER A 2 -72.50 60.84 -10.43
N ARG A 3 -72.66 59.98 -9.52
CA ARG A 3 -73.66 59.80 -8.46
C ARG A 3 -73.27 58.67 -7.50
N GLN A 4 -73.50 58.91 -6.24
CA GLN A 4 -73.54 57.90 -5.17
C GLN A 4 -74.68 56.90 -5.43
N VAL A 5 -74.42 55.64 -5.08
CA VAL A 5 -75.53 54.76 -4.64
C VAL A 5 -75.06 53.97 -3.41
N ARG A 6 -75.70 54.31 -2.36
CA ARG A 6 -75.66 53.65 -1.03
C ARG A 6 -76.66 52.50 -1.09
N THR A 7 -76.18 51.27 -0.73
CA THR A 7 -77.14 50.20 -0.42
C THR A 7 -76.75 49.57 0.90
N GLN A 8 -77.76 49.50 1.73
CA GLN A 8 -77.74 49.09 3.14
C GLN A 8 -77.58 47.58 3.34
N MET A 9 -77.05 47.28 4.51
CA MET A 9 -76.94 45.93 5.12
C MET A 9 -78.24 45.19 5.29
N PRO A 10 -78.13 43.87 5.53
CA PRO A 10 -78.81 43.31 6.70
C PRO A 10 -77.83 42.60 7.65
N GLN A 11 -77.99 42.88 8.90
CA GLN A 11 -77.39 42.19 10.03
C GLN A 11 -77.97 40.78 10.12
N THR A 12 -77.08 39.79 10.10
CA THR A 12 -77.45 38.41 10.49
C THR A 12 -76.75 38.10 11.82
N GLN A 13 -77.54 37.96 12.82
CA GLN A 13 -77.16 37.48 14.17
C GLN A 13 -76.48 36.10 14.09
N LYS A 14 -75.20 36.05 14.48
CA LYS A 14 -74.46 34.79 14.63
C LYS A 14 -74.67 34.28 16.05
N LYS A 15 -75.51 33.25 16.19
CA LYS A 15 -75.67 32.47 17.41
C LYS A 15 -74.35 31.86 17.82
N ASP A 16 -73.81 32.32 18.91
CA ASP A 16 -72.66 31.72 19.60
C ASP A 16 -73.05 30.34 20.16
N LYS A 17 -72.69 29.28 19.38
CA LYS A 17 -72.62 27.93 19.94
C LYS A 17 -71.30 27.72 20.66
N ARG A 18 -71.25 28.07 21.94
CA ARG A 18 -70.19 27.60 22.84
C ARG A 18 -70.22 26.09 22.86
N SER A 19 -69.35 25.46 22.06
CA SER A 19 -68.99 24.08 22.21
C SER A 19 -68.25 23.93 23.56
N LYS A 20 -68.90 23.37 24.51
CA LYS A 20 -68.29 22.89 25.76
C LYS A 20 -67.36 21.73 25.38
N SER A 21 -66.08 21.99 25.16
CA SER A 21 -65.05 20.99 25.15
C SER A 21 -65.12 20.25 26.51
N LYS A 22 -65.57 19.02 26.49
CA LYS A 22 -65.43 18.11 27.64
C LYS A 22 -63.95 17.82 27.79
N GLU A 23 -63.30 18.53 28.69
CA GLU A 23 -61.97 18.10 29.21
C GLU A 23 -62.13 16.69 29.76
N LYS A 24 -61.70 15.68 29.02
CA LYS A 24 -61.52 14.33 29.56
C LYS A 24 -60.45 14.44 30.66
N LYS A 25 -60.87 14.47 31.91
CA LYS A 25 -59.94 14.25 33.03
C LYS A 25 -59.29 12.88 32.80
N PHE A 26 -58.04 12.91 32.39
CA PHE A 26 -57.23 11.72 32.26
C PHE A 26 -57.15 11.13 33.70
N ASP A 27 -57.67 9.94 33.86
CA ASP A 27 -57.61 9.21 35.11
C ASP A 27 -56.13 8.96 35.46
N LYS A 28 -55.74 9.22 36.72
CA LYS A 28 -54.32 9.06 37.17
C LYS A 28 -53.75 7.69 36.80
N ASN A 29 -54.59 6.66 36.84
CA ASN A 29 -54.20 5.31 36.48
C ASN A 29 -53.87 5.17 34.97
N THR A 30 -54.63 5.85 34.11
CA THR A 30 -54.36 5.87 32.64
C THR A 30 -53.08 6.61 32.33
N CYS A 31 -52.79 7.71 33.04
CA CYS A 31 -51.57 8.46 32.90
C CYS A 31 -50.34 7.63 33.33
N LEU A 32 -50.44 6.89 34.44
CA LEU A 32 -49.39 6.00 34.95
C LEU A 32 -49.11 4.85 33.96
N LEU A 33 -50.16 4.28 33.39
CA LEU A 33 -50.04 3.18 32.42
C LEU A 33 -49.35 3.61 31.13
N VAL A 34 -49.68 4.79 30.62
CA VAL A 34 -48.99 5.40 29.43
C VAL A 34 -47.52 5.67 29.75
N PHE A 35 -47.22 6.17 30.97
CA PHE A 35 -45.82 6.44 31.36
C PHE A 35 -44.98 5.15 31.46
N VAL A 36 -45.56 4.06 32.00
CA VAL A 36 -44.88 2.74 32.05
C VAL A 36 -44.63 2.19 30.63
N LEU A 37 -45.58 2.33 29.71
CA LEU A 37 -45.43 1.88 28.32
C LEU A 37 -44.31 2.66 27.58
N ILE A 38 -44.28 3.97 27.75
CA ILE A 38 -43.24 4.80 27.15
C ILE A 38 -41.86 4.44 27.73
N PHE A 39 -41.77 4.29 29.05
CA PHE A 39 -40.51 3.95 29.71
C PHE A 39 -39.98 2.57 29.31
N SER A 40 -40.88 1.57 29.25
CA SER A 40 -40.52 0.22 28.77
C SER A 40 -40.05 0.23 27.30
N GLY A 41 -40.71 1.01 26.42
CA GLY A 41 -40.29 1.19 25.06
C GLY A 41 -38.90 1.80 24.90
N ILE A 42 -38.60 2.85 25.68
CA ILE A 42 -37.28 3.48 25.73
C ILE A 42 -36.21 2.49 26.21
N LEU A 43 -36.51 1.72 27.26
CA LEU A 43 -35.58 0.74 27.80
C LEU A 43 -35.24 -0.35 26.76
N ILE A 44 -36.25 -0.89 26.10
CA ILE A 44 -36.07 -1.89 25.03
C ILE A 44 -35.23 -1.32 23.88
N PHE A 45 -35.52 -0.09 23.45
CA PHE A 45 -34.76 0.59 22.41
C PHE A 45 -33.29 0.75 22.79
N LEU A 46 -33.00 1.19 24.01
CA LEU A 46 -31.63 1.31 24.51
C LEU A 46 -30.88 -0.03 24.56
N LEU A 47 -31.55 -1.10 24.99
CA LEU A 47 -30.98 -2.45 25.03
C LEU A 47 -30.67 -2.99 23.62
N LEU A 48 -31.56 -2.79 22.65
CA LEU A 48 -31.36 -3.19 21.28
C LEU A 48 -30.17 -2.41 20.65
N THR A 49 -30.14 -1.09 20.82
CA THR A 49 -29.07 -0.24 20.31
C THR A 49 -27.70 -0.61 20.91
N ALA A 50 -27.65 -0.90 22.20
CA ALA A 50 -26.42 -1.34 22.88
C ALA A 50 -25.95 -2.71 22.35
N SER A 51 -26.88 -3.64 22.11
CA SER A 51 -26.58 -4.96 21.53
C SER A 51 -26.05 -4.85 20.11
N ASP A 52 -26.67 -4.01 19.28
CA ASP A 52 -26.24 -3.81 17.87
C ASP A 52 -24.88 -3.14 17.81
N ASN A 53 -24.61 -2.14 18.63
CA ASN A 53 -23.29 -1.52 18.72
C ASN A 53 -22.20 -2.51 19.15
N LYS A 54 -22.50 -3.41 20.07
CA LYS A 54 -21.55 -4.45 20.50
C LYS A 54 -21.25 -5.43 19.37
N LYS A 55 -22.26 -5.88 18.63
CA LYS A 55 -22.08 -6.75 17.45
C LYS A 55 -21.30 -6.05 16.35
N LEU A 56 -21.63 -4.78 16.06
CA LEU A 56 -20.93 -3.99 15.05
C LEU A 56 -19.44 -3.85 15.40
N ASN A 57 -19.11 -3.50 16.63
CA ASN A 57 -17.73 -3.39 17.07
C ASN A 57 -16.98 -4.73 17.05
N SER A 58 -17.63 -5.84 17.37
CA SER A 58 -17.05 -7.18 17.25
C SER A 58 -16.72 -7.50 15.78
N THR A 59 -17.68 -7.29 14.87
CA THR A 59 -17.49 -7.54 13.44
C THR A 59 -16.42 -6.62 12.83
N LEU A 60 -16.37 -5.36 13.26
CA LEU A 60 -15.30 -4.43 12.82
C LEU A 60 -13.93 -4.93 13.27
N ASN A 61 -13.77 -5.30 14.54
CA ASN A 61 -12.51 -5.81 15.06
C ASN A 61 -12.08 -7.09 14.34
N GLU A 62 -12.99 -8.04 14.14
CA GLU A 62 -12.71 -9.26 13.36
C GLU A 62 -12.26 -8.95 11.92
N THR A 63 -12.91 -7.97 11.29
CA THR A 63 -12.55 -7.53 9.93
C THR A 63 -11.17 -6.86 9.91
N PHE A 64 -10.87 -6.02 10.89
CA PHE A 64 -9.55 -5.40 11.03
C PHE A 64 -8.45 -6.43 11.27
N ASP A 65 -8.67 -7.39 12.16
CA ASP A 65 -7.70 -8.45 12.45
C ASP A 65 -7.47 -9.34 11.23
N PHE A 66 -8.53 -9.67 10.50
CA PHE A 66 -8.41 -10.38 9.23
C PHE A 66 -7.60 -9.60 8.19
N ALA A 67 -7.90 -8.31 7.99
CA ALA A 67 -7.19 -7.45 7.06
C ALA A 67 -5.71 -7.32 7.44
N LYS A 68 -5.42 -7.08 8.72
CA LYS A 68 -4.05 -7.02 9.27
C LYS A 68 -3.27 -8.31 9.00
N THR A 69 -3.86 -9.46 9.35
CA THR A 69 -3.24 -10.77 9.12
C THR A 69 -2.96 -11.02 7.63
N ARG A 70 -3.86 -10.56 6.74
CA ARG A 70 -3.65 -10.66 5.29
C ARG A 70 -2.50 -9.78 4.82
N ILE A 71 -2.43 -8.54 5.29
CA ILE A 71 -1.33 -7.62 4.95
C ILE A 71 0.01 -8.20 5.41
N GLU A 72 0.12 -8.63 6.67
CA GLU A 72 1.33 -9.24 7.23
C GLU A 72 1.78 -10.47 6.42
N ARG A 73 0.83 -11.29 5.99
CA ARG A 73 1.12 -12.45 5.14
C ARG A 73 1.63 -12.06 3.76
N TYR A 74 1.03 -11.05 3.12
CA TYR A 74 1.50 -10.53 1.84
C TYR A 74 2.89 -9.90 1.95
N GLU A 75 3.15 -9.15 2.99
CA GLU A 75 4.48 -8.59 3.26
C GLU A 75 5.52 -9.69 3.47
N SER A 76 5.19 -10.74 4.23
CA SER A 76 6.07 -11.90 4.42
C SER A 76 6.36 -12.63 3.11
N TYR A 77 5.36 -12.87 2.25
CA TYR A 77 5.57 -13.48 0.94
C TYR A 77 6.43 -12.60 0.03
N ASN A 78 6.15 -11.31 -0.03
CA ASN A 78 6.92 -10.38 -0.85
C ASN A 78 8.37 -10.30 -0.39
N THR A 79 8.63 -10.26 0.90
CA THR A 79 9.99 -10.30 1.46
C THR A 79 10.71 -11.60 1.13
N ASN A 80 10.06 -12.75 1.25
CA ASN A 80 10.64 -14.05 0.91
C ASN A 80 10.99 -14.15 -0.58
N ASP A 81 10.11 -13.67 -1.46
CA ASP A 81 10.38 -13.68 -2.90
C ASP A 81 11.51 -12.72 -3.27
N GLN A 82 11.58 -11.57 -2.62
CA GLN A 82 12.71 -10.65 -2.77
C GLN A 82 14.03 -11.30 -2.36
N VAL A 83 14.09 -11.93 -1.19
CA VAL A 83 15.30 -12.61 -0.72
C VAL A 83 15.72 -13.72 -1.69
N LYS A 84 14.79 -14.54 -2.16
CA LYS A 84 15.08 -15.59 -3.16
C LYS A 84 15.62 -15.01 -4.46
N SER A 85 15.05 -13.89 -4.93
CA SER A 85 15.51 -13.20 -6.14
C SER A 85 16.94 -12.70 -5.98
N LEU A 86 17.24 -12.01 -4.89
CA LEU A 86 18.57 -11.47 -4.60
C LEU A 86 19.62 -12.58 -4.42
N VAL A 87 19.27 -13.69 -3.74
CA VAL A 87 20.19 -14.83 -3.60
C VAL A 87 20.49 -15.46 -4.96
N ARG A 88 19.48 -15.71 -5.79
CA ARG A 88 19.69 -16.23 -7.15
C ARG A 88 20.56 -15.33 -8.01
N LEU A 89 20.35 -14.02 -7.88
CA LEU A 89 21.16 -13.04 -8.60
C LEU A 89 22.60 -13.06 -8.12
N MET A 90 22.84 -13.13 -6.82
CA MET A 90 24.16 -13.27 -6.24
C MET A 90 24.88 -14.55 -6.74
N ASP A 91 24.17 -15.68 -6.80
CA ASP A 91 24.75 -16.94 -7.31
C ASP A 91 25.17 -16.79 -8.78
N LYS A 92 24.31 -16.17 -9.62
CA LYS A 92 24.63 -15.89 -11.04
C LYS A 92 25.81 -14.94 -11.18
N THR A 93 25.87 -13.89 -10.34
CA THR A 93 26.99 -12.94 -10.35
C THR A 93 28.30 -13.61 -9.96
N THR A 94 28.25 -14.48 -8.95
CA THR A 94 29.41 -15.26 -8.51
C THR A 94 29.88 -16.22 -9.59
N GLU A 95 28.94 -16.89 -10.27
CA GLU A 95 29.26 -17.77 -11.39
C GLU A 95 29.86 -16.99 -12.56
N LEU A 96 29.28 -15.84 -12.92
CA LEU A 96 29.84 -14.96 -13.94
C LEU A 96 31.28 -14.53 -13.61
N SER A 97 31.56 -14.15 -12.36
CA SER A 97 32.92 -13.80 -11.95
C SER A 97 33.89 -14.99 -12.13
N ARG A 98 33.42 -16.22 -11.97
CA ARG A 98 34.20 -17.45 -12.22
C ARG A 98 34.41 -17.71 -13.72
N VAL A 99 33.35 -17.50 -14.52
CA VAL A 99 33.44 -17.60 -15.99
C VAL A 99 34.45 -16.60 -16.53
N ILE A 100 34.35 -15.32 -16.10
CA ILE A 100 35.31 -14.28 -16.49
C ILE A 100 36.76 -14.68 -16.16
N ALA A 101 36.98 -15.35 -15.04
CA ALA A 101 38.31 -15.81 -14.64
C ALA A 101 38.85 -16.99 -15.48
N GLN A 102 38.02 -17.70 -16.22
CA GLN A 102 38.38 -18.82 -17.08
C GLN A 102 38.55 -18.41 -18.55
N GLU A 103 38.02 -17.26 -18.93
CA GLU A 103 38.09 -16.73 -20.28
C GLU A 103 39.36 -15.91 -20.49
N ASP A 104 40.10 -16.18 -21.57
CA ASP A 104 41.32 -15.44 -21.94
C ASP A 104 41.01 -14.01 -22.41
N ASN A 105 39.80 -13.76 -22.87
CA ASN A 105 39.41 -12.48 -23.45
C ASN A 105 37.98 -12.09 -23.08
N LEU A 106 37.88 -11.14 -22.17
CA LEU A 106 36.57 -10.58 -21.78
C LEU A 106 36.06 -9.67 -22.90
N SER A 107 34.89 -9.97 -23.46
CA SER A 107 34.25 -9.18 -24.51
C SER A 107 32.79 -8.85 -24.15
N GLU A 108 32.27 -7.76 -24.72
CA GLU A 108 30.88 -7.38 -24.62
C GLU A 108 29.95 -8.49 -25.14
N GLU A 109 30.34 -9.17 -26.24
CA GLU A 109 29.56 -10.25 -26.84
C GLU A 109 29.38 -11.44 -25.87
N MET A 110 30.44 -11.86 -25.17
CA MET A 110 30.40 -12.91 -24.18
C MET A 110 29.48 -12.50 -22.98
N LEU A 111 29.58 -11.25 -22.54
CA LEU A 111 28.71 -10.75 -21.48
C LEU A 111 27.26 -10.69 -21.91
N ASP A 112 26.99 -10.30 -23.16
CA ASP A 112 25.64 -10.28 -23.73
C ASP A 112 25.04 -11.68 -23.84
N GLU A 113 25.82 -12.65 -24.29
CA GLU A 113 25.40 -14.05 -24.36
C GLU A 113 25.04 -14.57 -22.96
N TYR A 114 25.92 -14.37 -21.99
CA TYR A 114 25.66 -14.75 -20.60
C TYR A 114 24.44 -14.04 -20.03
N ALA A 115 24.27 -12.73 -20.28
CA ALA A 115 23.11 -11.98 -19.80
C ALA A 115 21.80 -12.53 -20.38
N ASN A 116 21.81 -12.93 -21.66
CA ASN A 116 20.65 -13.54 -22.32
C ASN A 116 20.31 -14.92 -21.73
N GLU A 117 21.29 -15.78 -21.59
CA GLU A 117 21.11 -17.13 -21.03
C GLU A 117 20.60 -17.09 -19.60
N GLN A 118 21.18 -16.20 -18.79
CA GLN A 118 20.84 -16.05 -17.38
C GLN A 118 19.65 -15.12 -17.12
N ARG A 119 19.05 -14.54 -18.17
CA ARG A 119 17.93 -13.59 -18.07
C ARG A 119 18.27 -12.40 -17.18
N LEU A 120 19.48 -11.88 -17.33
CA LEU A 120 19.89 -10.63 -16.70
C LEU A 120 19.50 -9.44 -17.57
N THR A 121 19.23 -8.30 -16.95
CA THR A 121 19.00 -7.05 -17.68
C THR A 121 20.30 -6.40 -18.09
N GLY A 122 21.36 -6.56 -17.28
CA GLY A 122 22.68 -6.07 -17.62
C GLY A 122 23.77 -6.53 -16.68
N ILE A 123 25.00 -6.35 -17.13
CA ILE A 123 26.24 -6.69 -16.45
C ILE A 123 27.18 -5.50 -16.56
N LEU A 124 27.94 -5.24 -15.50
CA LEU A 124 29.02 -4.26 -15.44
C LEU A 124 30.25 -4.93 -14.84
N VAL A 125 31.37 -4.73 -15.50
CA VAL A 125 32.67 -5.17 -14.99
C VAL A 125 33.51 -3.92 -14.69
N LEU A 126 34.00 -3.82 -13.48
CA LEU A 126 34.77 -2.70 -12.97
C LEU A 126 36.21 -3.11 -12.70
N ASP A 127 37.13 -2.20 -12.90
CA ASP A 127 38.53 -2.35 -12.47
C ASP A 127 38.71 -2.03 -10.96
N GLN A 128 39.95 -2.09 -10.50
CA GLN A 128 40.32 -1.76 -9.12
C GLN A 128 40.01 -0.30 -8.69
N ASN A 129 39.86 0.60 -9.69
CA ASN A 129 39.56 2.00 -9.47
C ASN A 129 38.04 2.27 -9.63
N GLN A 130 37.25 1.20 -9.74
CA GLN A 130 35.78 1.26 -9.94
C GLN A 130 35.38 1.89 -11.28
N LYS A 131 36.29 1.91 -12.24
CA LYS A 131 35.98 2.32 -13.61
C LYS A 131 35.40 1.15 -14.36
N VAL A 132 34.32 1.38 -15.10
CA VAL A 132 33.71 0.38 -15.99
C VAL A 132 34.70 0.04 -17.08
N THR A 133 35.06 -1.24 -17.18
CA THR A 133 35.93 -1.77 -18.25
C THR A 133 35.10 -2.39 -19.36
N GLU A 134 34.08 -3.16 -18.97
CA GLU A 134 33.13 -3.80 -19.89
C GLU A 134 31.72 -3.69 -19.35
N GLN A 135 30.74 -3.61 -20.23
CA GLN A 135 29.34 -3.55 -19.85
C GLN A 135 28.44 -4.11 -20.92
N THR A 136 27.34 -4.69 -20.48
CA THR A 136 26.18 -4.93 -21.33
C THR A 136 24.97 -4.32 -20.63
N ALA A 137 24.25 -3.45 -21.29
CA ALA A 137 23.11 -2.74 -20.71
C ALA A 137 21.95 -2.74 -21.72
N LYS A 138 20.88 -3.43 -21.36
CA LYS A 138 19.66 -3.49 -22.18
C LYS A 138 18.60 -2.47 -21.76
N ASP A 139 18.75 -1.87 -20.59
CA ASP A 139 17.81 -0.91 -20.04
C ASP A 139 18.55 0.36 -19.58
N GLY A 140 18.35 1.47 -20.30
CA GLY A 140 18.96 2.76 -20.00
C GLY A 140 18.54 3.33 -18.64
N ASP A 141 17.36 2.95 -18.12
CA ASP A 141 16.87 3.40 -16.81
C ASP A 141 17.73 2.88 -15.66
N ALA A 142 18.34 1.70 -15.82
CA ALA A 142 19.23 1.13 -14.83
C ALA A 142 20.57 1.87 -14.73
N MET A 143 20.99 2.58 -15.78
CA MET A 143 22.27 3.30 -15.84
C MET A 143 22.41 4.34 -14.71
N LEU A 144 21.36 5.05 -14.39
CA LEU A 144 21.36 6.02 -13.28
C LEU A 144 21.47 5.35 -11.91
N LEU A 145 20.98 4.11 -11.78
CA LEU A 145 21.01 3.35 -10.54
C LEU A 145 22.37 2.72 -10.29
N TRP A 146 23.01 2.13 -11.29
CA TRP A 146 24.31 1.51 -11.11
C TRP A 146 25.42 2.55 -10.84
N GLN A 147 25.31 3.77 -11.36
CA GLN A 147 26.21 4.86 -10.98
C GLN A 147 26.15 5.13 -9.46
N LYS A 148 24.96 5.22 -8.89
CA LYS A 148 24.79 5.37 -7.43
C LYS A 148 25.33 4.17 -6.64
N LEU A 149 25.25 2.96 -7.22
CA LEU A 149 25.77 1.76 -6.58
C LEU A 149 27.30 1.76 -6.53
N ILE A 150 27.95 2.13 -7.63
CA ILE A 150 29.41 2.21 -7.72
C ILE A 150 29.96 3.20 -6.69
N GLU A 151 29.29 4.32 -6.48
CA GLU A 151 29.66 5.35 -5.51
C GLU A 151 29.34 4.95 -4.06
N SER A 152 28.62 3.83 -3.85
CA SER A 152 28.27 3.39 -2.50
C SER A 152 29.44 2.74 -1.77
N ASP A 153 29.56 3.00 -0.46
CA ASP A 153 30.59 2.40 0.40
C ASP A 153 30.55 0.87 0.35
N TYR A 154 29.39 0.26 0.15
CA TYR A 154 29.22 -1.20 0.11
C TYR A 154 29.91 -1.83 -1.10
N VAL A 155 29.83 -1.22 -2.27
CA VAL A 155 30.50 -1.68 -3.48
C VAL A 155 32.00 -1.42 -3.38
N CYS A 156 32.39 -0.24 -2.89
CA CYS A 156 33.78 0.09 -2.60
C CYS A 156 34.45 -0.91 -1.64
N ASP A 157 33.72 -1.40 -0.66
CA ASP A 157 34.19 -2.40 0.30
C ASP A 157 34.51 -3.76 -0.33
N ILE A 158 33.82 -4.15 -1.41
CA ILE A 158 34.10 -5.41 -2.13
C ILE A 158 35.49 -5.39 -2.74
N ALA A 159 35.92 -4.26 -3.31
CA ALA A 159 37.26 -4.12 -3.84
C ALA A 159 38.35 -4.28 -2.76
N LYS A 160 38.08 -3.84 -1.53
CA LYS A 160 38.99 -3.98 -0.40
C LYS A 160 38.94 -5.36 0.27
N TYR A 161 37.75 -5.99 0.24
CA TYR A 161 37.46 -7.25 0.91
C TYR A 161 36.77 -8.21 -0.07
N PRO A 162 37.53 -8.92 -0.92
CA PRO A 162 36.97 -9.76 -2.00
C PRO A 162 36.03 -10.88 -1.56
N GLN A 163 36.05 -11.24 -0.26
CA GLN A 163 35.11 -12.22 0.32
C GLN A 163 33.73 -11.64 0.59
N LYS A 164 33.56 -10.32 0.52
CA LYS A 164 32.25 -9.68 0.68
C LYS A 164 31.48 -9.75 -0.64
N THR A 165 30.17 -9.86 -0.51
CA THR A 165 29.21 -9.71 -1.59
C THR A 165 28.16 -8.69 -1.17
N TYR A 166 27.56 -8.04 -2.13
CA TYR A 166 26.51 -7.07 -1.87
C TYR A 166 25.31 -7.33 -2.76
N THR A 167 24.12 -7.31 -2.20
CA THR A 167 22.87 -7.39 -2.94
C THR A 167 21.89 -6.33 -2.45
N THR A 168 21.14 -5.74 -3.36
CA THR A 168 20.11 -4.76 -3.02
C THR A 168 19.00 -4.73 -4.05
N ARG A 169 17.82 -4.25 -3.64
CA ARG A 169 16.71 -3.92 -4.53
C ARG A 169 16.49 -2.42 -4.52
N LEU A 170 16.52 -1.82 -5.69
CA LEU A 170 16.25 -0.40 -5.88
C LEU A 170 15.02 -0.19 -6.76
N ARG A 171 14.34 0.91 -6.55
CA ARG A 171 13.19 1.33 -7.37
C ARG A 171 13.56 2.59 -8.15
N ASN A 172 13.27 2.58 -9.45
CA ASN A 172 13.35 3.74 -10.31
C ASN A 172 12.11 3.82 -11.21
N GLU A 173 11.42 4.95 -11.21
CA GLU A 173 10.23 5.22 -12.04
C GLU A 173 9.15 4.10 -12.02
N GLY A 174 8.96 3.48 -10.86
CA GLY A 174 7.98 2.40 -10.69
C GLY A 174 8.51 1.00 -11.03
N LYS A 175 9.65 0.87 -11.69
CA LYS A 175 10.34 -0.40 -11.93
C LYS A 175 11.19 -0.79 -10.72
N LEU A 176 11.32 -2.09 -10.48
CA LEU A 176 12.18 -2.66 -9.44
C LEU A 176 13.37 -3.33 -10.11
N TYR A 177 14.55 -3.07 -9.58
CA TYR A 177 15.80 -3.65 -10.03
C TYR A 177 16.49 -4.34 -8.87
N ASP A 178 16.81 -5.61 -9.05
CA ASP A 178 17.68 -6.37 -8.15
C ASP A 178 19.11 -6.25 -8.65
N PHE A 179 20.03 -5.95 -7.75
CA PHE A 179 21.47 -5.82 -8.00
C PHE A 179 22.24 -6.79 -7.14
N ALA A 180 23.30 -7.36 -7.72
CA ALA A 180 24.31 -8.11 -6.99
C ALA A 180 25.70 -7.67 -7.43
N ALA A 181 26.61 -7.55 -6.49
CA ALA A 181 28.01 -7.20 -6.72
C ALA A 181 28.93 -8.18 -6.01
N VAL A 182 29.95 -8.67 -6.72
CA VAL A 182 30.97 -9.58 -6.17
C VAL A 182 32.35 -9.15 -6.68
N ALA A 183 33.42 -9.56 -5.99
CA ALA A 183 34.76 -9.35 -6.47
C ALA A 183 35.04 -10.18 -7.74
N ARG A 184 35.84 -9.66 -8.66
CA ARG A 184 36.42 -10.42 -9.78
C ARG A 184 37.37 -11.48 -9.24
N GLN A 185 37.43 -12.61 -9.91
CA GLN A 185 38.34 -13.71 -9.55
C GLN A 185 39.63 -13.72 -10.39
N ASP A 186 39.62 -13.05 -11.54
CA ASP A 186 40.76 -12.96 -12.47
C ASP A 186 41.68 -11.76 -12.18
N ALA A 187 41.13 -10.68 -11.69
CA ALA A 187 41.81 -9.43 -11.44
C ALA A 187 41.20 -8.65 -10.29
N ALA A 188 41.90 -7.62 -9.82
CA ALA A 188 41.31 -6.69 -8.87
C ALA A 188 40.19 -5.90 -9.54
N GLY A 189 38.97 -5.98 -8.97
CA GLY A 189 37.81 -5.32 -9.53
C GLY A 189 36.51 -5.96 -9.05
N ILE A 190 35.39 -5.57 -9.66
CA ILE A 190 34.05 -5.94 -9.22
C ILE A 190 33.23 -6.33 -10.45
N VAL A 191 32.39 -7.36 -10.31
CA VAL A 191 31.32 -7.69 -11.25
C VAL A 191 30.01 -7.31 -10.61
N ILE A 192 29.19 -6.54 -11.33
CA ILE A 192 27.83 -6.18 -10.94
C ILE A 192 26.88 -6.73 -11.98
N THR A 193 25.84 -7.42 -11.52
CA THR A 193 24.71 -7.83 -12.38
C THR A 193 23.42 -7.24 -11.86
N TYR A 194 22.46 -7.05 -12.75
CA TYR A 194 21.13 -6.62 -12.37
C TYR A 194 20.04 -7.22 -13.25
N MET A 195 18.86 -7.30 -12.67
CA MET A 195 17.65 -7.77 -13.36
C MET A 195 16.39 -7.07 -12.86
#